data_c8e23eeec52c7ae05aafb5cafb12291f
#
_entry.id   c8e23eeec52c7ae05aafb5cafb12291f
#
_cell.length_a   1.000
_cell.length_b   1.000
_cell.length_c   1.000
_cell.angle_alpha   90.00
_cell.angle_beta   90.00
_cell.angle_gamma   90.00
#
_symmetry.space_group_name_H-M   'P 1'
#
loop_
_entity.id
_entity.type
_entity.pdbx_description
1 polymer ?
#
loop_
_entity_poly.entity_id
_entity_poly.type
_entity_poly.pdbx_seq_one_letter_code
_entity_poly.pdbx_strand_id
1 'polypeptide(L)'
;MSFQDLPDDWPEHPIIDPAIFIDVVDLMATVADREAGAIYVLVCYPSGQLAQPCVITELDEQAFGNKVALFEPFTRLTDTLDGCALVVIVARPGRRQTVDSDREWHEAAARVCRDAGMPLLAVAVATPQAIWRMDESRGQESAIA
;
A
#
# COMPACT_ATOMS: atom_id res chain seq x y z
N MET A 1 -18.36 -2.92 6.23
CA MET A 1 -16.98 -3.41 6.25
C MET A 1 -16.08 -2.36 6.89
N SER A 2 -15.44 -2.69 7.99
CA SER A 2 -14.60 -1.73 8.69
C SER A 2 -13.54 -2.49 9.49
N PHE A 3 -12.54 -1.73 9.97
CA PHE A 3 -11.48 -2.31 10.79
C PHE A 3 -12.02 -2.95 12.06
N GLN A 4 -13.21 -2.57 12.49
CA GLN A 4 -13.85 -3.17 13.66
C GLN A 4 -14.24 -4.63 13.45
N ASP A 5 -14.30 -5.06 12.18
CA ASP A 5 -14.61 -6.44 11.84
C ASP A 5 -13.37 -7.34 11.82
N LEU A 6 -12.18 -6.76 12.02
CA LEU A 6 -10.94 -7.54 12.04
C LEU A 6 -10.92 -8.51 13.23
N PRO A 7 -10.53 -9.78 13.00
CA PRO A 7 -10.31 -10.69 14.13
C PRO A 7 -9.15 -10.20 14.99
N ASP A 8 -9.17 -10.52 16.27
CA ASP A 8 -8.14 -10.09 17.21
C ASP A 8 -6.75 -10.59 16.83
N ASP A 9 -6.68 -11.72 16.14
CA ASP A 9 -5.42 -12.34 15.75
C ASP A 9 -4.97 -11.95 14.34
N TRP A 10 -5.54 -10.89 13.75
CA TRP A 10 -5.18 -10.51 12.39
C TRP A 10 -3.68 -10.29 12.16
N PRO A 11 -2.89 -9.79 13.14
CA PRO A 11 -1.45 -9.64 12.91
C PRO A 11 -0.70 -10.95 12.72
N GLU A 12 -1.30 -12.08 13.08
CA GLU A 12 -0.70 -13.39 12.90
C GLU A 12 -0.94 -13.96 11.51
N HIS A 13 -1.69 -13.25 10.68
CA HIS A 13 -2.03 -13.68 9.31
C HIS A 13 -1.38 -12.75 8.28
N PRO A 14 -1.13 -13.25 7.06
CA PRO A 14 -0.71 -12.37 5.97
C PRO A 14 -1.75 -11.28 5.74
N ILE A 15 -1.32 -10.03 5.71
CA ILE A 15 -2.27 -8.91 5.61
C ILE A 15 -2.95 -8.83 4.25
N ILE A 16 -2.38 -9.50 3.23
CA ILE A 16 -3.00 -9.52 1.89
C ILE A 16 -4.09 -10.57 1.77
N ASP A 17 -4.34 -11.36 2.82
CA ASP A 17 -5.45 -12.31 2.83
C ASP A 17 -6.74 -11.54 2.49
N PRO A 18 -7.46 -11.95 1.42
CA PRO A 18 -8.67 -11.22 0.99
C PRO A 18 -9.72 -11.06 2.07
N ALA A 19 -9.73 -11.95 3.06
CA ALA A 19 -10.70 -11.87 4.15
C ALA A 19 -10.44 -10.68 5.07
N ILE A 20 -9.20 -10.17 5.14
CA ILE A 20 -8.85 -9.10 6.08
C ILE A 20 -8.21 -7.88 5.42
N PHE A 21 -7.76 -7.97 4.18
CA PHE A 21 -6.93 -6.92 3.58
C PHE A 21 -7.59 -5.53 3.62
N ILE A 22 -8.83 -5.44 3.15
CA ILE A 22 -9.53 -4.14 3.10
C ILE A 22 -9.71 -3.56 4.51
N ASP A 23 -9.99 -4.41 5.48
CA ASP A 23 -10.16 -3.97 6.86
C ASP A 23 -8.83 -3.53 7.48
N VAL A 24 -7.73 -4.18 7.13
CA VAL A 24 -6.40 -3.74 7.55
C VAL A 24 -6.08 -2.36 6.96
N VAL A 25 -6.38 -2.15 5.68
CA VAL A 25 -6.20 -0.83 5.05
C VAL A 25 -7.05 0.22 5.75
N ASP A 26 -8.29 -0.12 6.08
CA ASP A 26 -9.19 0.80 6.79
C ASP A 26 -8.63 1.17 8.17
N LEU A 27 -8.03 0.21 8.87
CA LEU A 27 -7.41 0.47 10.16
C LEU A 27 -6.19 1.40 10.03
N MET A 28 -5.34 1.15 9.04
CA MET A 28 -4.08 1.89 8.89
C MET A 28 -4.29 3.30 8.34
N ALA A 29 -5.06 3.43 7.28
CA ALA A 29 -5.24 4.71 6.60
C ALA A 29 -6.35 5.51 7.28
N THR A 30 -5.98 6.44 8.16
CA THR A 30 -6.94 7.27 8.89
C THR A 30 -7.72 8.18 7.96
N VAL A 31 -8.91 8.60 8.38
CA VAL A 31 -9.73 9.53 7.60
C VAL A 31 -8.98 10.84 7.37
N ALA A 32 -8.28 11.33 8.39
CA ALA A 32 -7.51 12.57 8.26
C ALA A 32 -6.44 12.45 7.16
N ASP A 33 -5.74 11.33 7.10
CA ASP A 33 -4.72 11.12 6.07
C ASP A 33 -5.34 10.95 4.69
N ARG A 34 -6.53 10.32 4.60
CA ARG A 34 -7.23 10.22 3.32
C ARG A 34 -7.67 11.58 2.80
N GLU A 35 -8.00 12.50 3.71
CA GLU A 35 -8.40 13.85 3.31
C GLU A 35 -7.19 14.71 2.93
N ALA A 36 -6.07 14.54 3.62
CA ALA A 36 -4.87 15.35 3.39
C ALA A 36 -3.93 14.77 2.33
N GLY A 37 -3.95 13.45 2.16
CA GLY A 37 -3.02 12.76 1.29
C GLY A 37 -1.82 12.21 2.06
N ALA A 38 -1.56 10.91 1.90
CA ALA A 38 -0.42 10.24 2.54
C ALA A 38 -0.09 8.96 1.79
N ILE A 39 1.14 8.49 1.93
CA ILE A 39 1.54 7.19 1.42
C ILE A 39 1.91 6.32 2.62
N TYR A 40 1.25 5.19 2.74
CA TYR A 40 1.61 4.19 3.74
C TYR A 40 2.48 3.12 3.09
N VAL A 41 3.54 2.75 3.77
CA VAL A 41 4.37 1.63 3.38
C VAL A 41 4.32 0.63 4.52
N LEU A 42 3.66 -0.49 4.29
CA LEU A 42 3.54 -1.54 5.28
C LEU A 42 4.64 -2.56 5.00
N VAL A 43 5.65 -2.58 5.85
CA VAL A 43 6.74 -3.52 5.73
C VAL A 43 6.28 -4.84 6.33
N CYS A 44 6.37 -5.91 5.54
CA CYS A 44 5.91 -7.23 5.93
C CYS A 44 7.07 -8.22 5.98
N TYR A 45 6.95 -9.24 6.81
CA TYR A 45 7.82 -10.39 6.76
C TYR A 45 7.60 -11.14 5.44
N PRO A 46 8.53 -12.01 5.04
CA PRO A 46 8.32 -12.82 3.83
C PRO A 46 7.02 -13.62 3.84
N SER A 47 6.51 -13.93 5.03
CA SER A 47 5.22 -14.61 5.19
C SER A 47 4.02 -13.76 4.84
N GLY A 48 4.20 -12.43 4.74
CA GLY A 48 3.11 -11.49 4.52
C GLY A 48 2.53 -10.89 5.78
N GLN A 49 2.97 -11.33 6.95
CA GLN A 49 2.55 -10.74 8.21
C GLN A 49 3.17 -9.35 8.37
N LEU A 50 2.42 -8.43 8.97
CA LEU A 50 2.90 -7.06 9.17
C LEU A 50 4.06 -7.03 10.15
N ALA A 51 5.16 -6.42 9.74
CA ALA A 51 6.32 -6.20 10.61
C ALA A 51 6.35 -4.75 11.11
N GLN A 52 6.16 -3.78 10.22
CA GLN A 52 6.29 -2.37 10.58
C GLN A 52 5.46 -1.50 9.64
N PRO A 53 4.44 -0.79 10.16
CA PRO A 53 3.74 0.21 9.34
C PRO A 53 4.53 1.52 9.35
N CYS A 54 4.60 2.16 8.19
CA CYS A 54 5.20 3.48 8.04
C CYS A 54 4.24 4.38 7.29
N VAL A 55 4.21 5.66 7.65
CA VAL A 55 3.37 6.63 6.95
C VAL A 55 4.19 7.85 6.57
N ILE A 56 3.99 8.32 5.35
CA ILE A 56 4.64 9.52 4.82
C ILE A 56 3.54 10.52 4.54
N THR A 57 3.58 11.63 5.27
CA THR A 57 2.60 12.69 5.14
C THR A 57 3.23 13.94 4.52
N GLU A 58 2.44 14.97 4.32
CA GLU A 58 2.91 16.24 3.78
C GLU A 58 3.60 16.04 2.43
N LEU A 59 2.94 15.30 1.54
CA LEU A 59 3.45 15.06 0.19
C LEU A 59 3.47 16.38 -0.58
N ASP A 60 4.67 16.77 -1.03
CA ASP A 60 4.86 18.01 -1.77
C ASP A 60 5.17 17.73 -3.24
N GLU A 61 5.41 18.79 -3.99
CA GLU A 61 5.72 18.67 -5.43
C GLU A 61 6.96 17.82 -5.68
N GLN A 62 7.93 17.87 -4.78
CA GLN A 62 9.15 17.08 -4.90
C GLN A 62 8.83 15.59 -4.78
N ALA A 63 7.98 15.22 -3.83
CA ALA A 63 7.57 13.83 -3.66
C ALA A 63 6.82 13.34 -4.91
N PHE A 64 5.90 14.15 -5.44
CA PHE A 64 5.16 13.78 -6.64
C PHE A 64 6.05 13.77 -7.88
N GLY A 65 7.09 14.57 -7.92
CA GLY A 65 8.01 14.62 -9.05
C GLY A 65 9.04 13.50 -9.06
N ASN A 66 9.24 12.81 -7.92
CA ASN A 66 10.17 11.70 -7.83
C ASN A 66 9.65 10.64 -6.86
N LYS A 67 8.62 9.94 -7.30
CA LYS A 67 7.97 8.92 -6.48
C LYS A 67 8.88 7.75 -6.15
N VAL A 68 9.79 7.40 -7.05
CA VAL A 68 10.76 6.32 -6.82
C VAL A 68 11.61 6.59 -5.59
N ALA A 69 12.09 7.82 -5.43
CA ALA A 69 12.95 8.18 -4.30
C ALA A 69 12.27 7.99 -2.95
N LEU A 70 10.95 8.10 -2.92
CA LEU A 70 10.19 7.93 -1.69
C LEU A 70 10.27 6.48 -1.18
N PHE A 71 10.35 5.51 -2.07
CA PHE A 71 10.37 4.10 -1.70
C PHE A 71 11.77 3.53 -1.52
N GLU A 72 12.80 4.18 -2.09
CA GLU A 72 14.15 3.64 -2.06
C GLU A 72 14.69 3.33 -0.65
N PRO A 73 14.45 4.17 0.38
CA PRO A 73 14.95 3.86 1.72
C PRO A 73 14.47 2.53 2.28
N PHE A 74 13.30 2.06 1.84
CA PHE A 74 12.73 0.83 2.37
C PHE A 74 13.46 -0.41 1.87
N THR A 75 14.22 -0.30 0.79
CA THR A 75 14.97 -1.44 0.24
C THR A 75 16.06 -1.92 1.19
N ARG A 76 16.53 -1.05 2.07
CA ARG A 76 17.57 -1.40 3.04
C ARG A 76 17.06 -2.33 4.14
N LEU A 77 15.75 -2.39 4.31
CA LEU A 77 15.16 -3.23 5.35
C LEU A 77 15.26 -4.72 5.03
N THR A 78 15.54 -5.09 3.79
CA THR A 78 15.73 -6.50 3.43
C THR A 78 16.88 -7.13 4.22
N ASP A 79 17.92 -6.36 4.48
CA ASP A 79 19.07 -6.85 5.23
C ASP A 79 18.73 -7.01 6.73
N THR A 80 17.88 -6.13 7.24
CA THR A 80 17.53 -6.11 8.65
C THR A 80 16.54 -7.22 9.02
N LEU A 81 15.58 -7.48 8.13
CA LEU A 81 14.49 -8.42 8.39
C LEU A 81 14.67 -9.78 7.72
N ASP A 82 15.89 -10.06 7.26
CA ASP A 82 16.20 -11.32 6.58
C ASP A 82 15.25 -11.53 5.39
N GLY A 83 15.06 -10.45 4.64
CA GLY A 83 14.07 -10.37 3.59
C GLY A 83 12.79 -9.70 4.08
N CYS A 84 12.13 -9.00 3.21
CA CYS A 84 10.83 -8.39 3.52
C CYS A 84 10.04 -8.19 2.23
N ALA A 85 8.77 -7.83 2.40
CA ALA A 85 7.87 -7.52 1.30
C ALA A 85 7.13 -6.24 1.66
N LEU A 86 6.59 -5.56 0.66
CA LEU A 86 5.90 -4.30 0.88
C LEU A 86 4.44 -4.37 0.45
N VAL A 87 3.61 -3.66 1.21
CA VAL A 87 2.26 -3.27 0.80
C VAL A 87 2.23 -1.75 0.83
N VAL A 88 1.72 -1.15 -0.22
CA VAL A 88 1.64 0.32 -0.33
C VAL A 88 0.17 0.73 -0.35
N ILE A 89 -0.15 1.77 0.43
CA ILE A 89 -1.49 2.36 0.44
C ILE A 89 -1.37 3.81 0.01
N VAL A 90 -2.10 4.17 -1.04
CA VAL A 90 -2.23 5.57 -1.47
C VAL A 90 -3.48 6.13 -0.81
N ALA A 91 -3.31 6.95 0.21
CA ALA A 91 -4.42 7.62 0.90
C ALA A 91 -4.58 9.00 0.27
N ARG A 92 -5.79 9.31 -0.21
CA ARG A 92 -6.05 10.57 -0.91
C ARG A 92 -7.53 10.91 -0.92
N PRO A 93 -7.86 12.19 -1.11
CA PRO A 93 -9.26 12.55 -1.34
C PRO A 93 -9.72 12.07 -2.72
N GLY A 94 -11.00 12.16 -2.98
CA GLY A 94 -11.56 11.87 -4.29
C GLY A 94 -12.48 10.67 -4.28
N ARG A 95 -12.86 10.27 -5.48
CA ARG A 95 -13.84 9.22 -5.69
C ARG A 95 -13.21 7.85 -5.79
N ARG A 96 -14.04 6.82 -5.77
CA ARG A 96 -13.63 5.45 -6.03
C ARG A 96 -13.34 5.27 -7.51
N GLN A 97 -12.21 5.79 -7.93
CA GLN A 97 -11.76 5.73 -9.31
C GLN A 97 -10.25 5.81 -9.33
N THR A 98 -9.61 4.81 -9.92
CA THR A 98 -8.15 4.83 -10.08
C THR A 98 -7.77 5.93 -11.05
N VAL A 99 -6.90 6.82 -10.62
CA VAL A 99 -6.42 7.95 -11.42
C VAL A 99 -4.95 7.75 -11.79
N ASP A 100 -4.43 8.59 -12.68
CA ASP A 100 -3.07 8.45 -13.18
C ASP A 100 -2.03 8.54 -12.06
N SER A 101 -2.25 9.41 -11.09
CA SER A 101 -1.37 9.53 -9.94
C SER A 101 -1.25 8.21 -9.17
N ASP A 102 -2.38 7.50 -9.01
CA ASP A 102 -2.38 6.19 -8.35
C ASP A 102 -1.51 5.19 -9.10
N ARG A 103 -1.65 5.18 -10.43
CA ARG A 103 -0.88 4.28 -11.28
C ARG A 103 0.60 4.60 -11.22
N GLU A 104 0.95 5.88 -11.14
CA GLU A 104 2.34 6.32 -11.01
C GLU A 104 2.94 5.86 -9.69
N TRP A 105 2.20 5.96 -8.59
CA TRP A 105 2.65 5.45 -7.30
C TRP A 105 2.86 3.94 -7.34
N HIS A 106 1.91 3.23 -7.93
CA HIS A 106 2.01 1.78 -8.09
C HIS A 106 3.26 1.39 -8.89
N GLU A 107 3.46 2.06 -10.02
CA GLU A 107 4.58 1.77 -10.89
C GLU A 107 5.92 2.09 -10.22
N ALA A 108 5.99 3.20 -9.48
CA ALA A 108 7.20 3.56 -8.75
C ALA A 108 7.54 2.52 -7.68
N ALA A 109 6.55 2.08 -6.90
CA ALA A 109 6.75 1.06 -5.90
C ALA A 109 7.17 -0.27 -6.54
N ALA A 110 6.52 -0.66 -7.63
CA ALA A 110 6.85 -1.90 -8.33
C ALA A 110 8.27 -1.88 -8.87
N ARG A 111 8.70 -0.74 -9.40
CA ARG A 111 10.05 -0.59 -9.92
C ARG A 111 11.10 -0.72 -8.83
N VAL A 112 10.90 -0.01 -7.72
CA VAL A 112 11.84 -0.06 -6.60
C VAL A 112 11.94 -1.47 -6.03
N CYS A 113 10.80 -2.13 -5.85
CA CYS A 113 10.76 -3.49 -5.31
C CYS A 113 11.45 -4.47 -6.26
N ARG A 114 11.18 -4.36 -7.57
CA ARG A 114 11.79 -5.23 -8.56
C ARG A 114 13.31 -5.06 -8.58
N ASP A 115 13.79 -3.83 -8.57
CA ASP A 115 15.22 -3.55 -8.60
C ASP A 115 15.92 -4.04 -7.34
N ALA A 116 15.24 -4.06 -6.21
CA ALA A 116 15.78 -4.54 -4.94
C ALA A 116 15.58 -6.03 -4.71
N GLY A 117 14.86 -6.71 -5.59
CA GLY A 117 14.53 -8.11 -5.38
C GLY A 117 13.55 -8.34 -4.25
N MET A 118 12.69 -7.36 -3.97
CA MET A 118 11.75 -7.37 -2.87
C MET A 118 10.33 -7.52 -3.42
N PRO A 119 9.51 -8.47 -2.91
CA PRO A 119 8.14 -8.58 -3.40
C PRO A 119 7.30 -7.36 -3.03
N LEU A 120 6.52 -6.88 -3.99
CA LEU A 120 5.45 -5.93 -3.74
C LEU A 120 4.15 -6.74 -3.70
N LEU A 121 3.59 -6.90 -2.51
CA LEU A 121 2.46 -7.80 -2.31
C LEU A 121 1.14 -7.21 -2.81
N ALA A 122 0.95 -5.92 -2.61
CA ALA A 122 -0.28 -5.24 -3.02
C ALA A 122 -0.11 -3.73 -2.98
N VAL A 123 -0.91 -3.04 -3.77
CA VAL A 123 -1.09 -1.59 -3.69
C VAL A 123 -2.57 -1.31 -3.59
N ALA A 124 -2.96 -0.54 -2.60
CA ALA A 124 -4.35 -0.17 -2.38
C ALA A 124 -4.51 1.34 -2.44
N VAL A 125 -5.71 1.79 -2.76
CA VAL A 125 -6.08 3.20 -2.67
C VAL A 125 -7.16 3.33 -1.60
N ALA A 126 -7.00 4.32 -0.72
CA ALA A 126 -7.97 4.62 0.33
C ALA A 126 -8.40 6.07 0.21
N THR A 127 -9.66 6.27 -0.14
CA THR A 127 -10.31 7.60 -0.12
C THR A 127 -11.22 7.67 1.09
N PRO A 128 -11.75 8.84 1.44
CA PRO A 128 -12.68 8.93 2.59
C PRO A 128 -13.88 8.00 2.48
N GLN A 129 -14.27 7.62 1.26
CA GLN A 129 -15.50 6.85 1.05
C GLN A 129 -15.27 5.44 0.52
N ALA A 130 -14.06 5.09 0.09
CA ALA A 130 -13.82 3.80 -0.55
C ALA A 130 -12.39 3.32 -0.40
N ILE A 131 -12.23 2.01 -0.40
CA ILE A 131 -10.91 1.36 -0.39
C ILE A 131 -10.94 0.28 -1.47
N TRP A 132 -9.89 0.20 -2.26
CA TRP A 132 -9.79 -0.88 -3.27
C TRP A 132 -8.34 -1.24 -3.52
N ARG A 133 -8.14 -2.44 -4.03
CA ARG A 133 -6.83 -2.98 -4.37
C ARG A 133 -6.56 -2.80 -5.86
N MET A 134 -5.47 -2.10 -6.18
CA MET A 134 -5.18 -1.72 -7.56
C MET A 134 -4.79 -2.88 -8.46
N ASP A 135 -3.98 -3.77 -7.93
CA ASP A 135 -3.48 -4.88 -8.73
C ASP A 135 -4.60 -5.83 -9.17
N GLU A 136 -5.61 -6.04 -8.34
CA GLU A 136 -6.79 -6.81 -8.73
C GLU A 136 -7.58 -6.11 -9.82
N SER A 137 -7.77 -4.80 -9.67
CA SER A 137 -8.47 -4.01 -10.67
C SER A 137 -7.75 -4.07 -12.01
N ARG A 138 -6.42 -3.98 -11.99
CA ARG A 138 -5.61 -4.08 -13.20
C ARG A 138 -5.74 -5.45 -13.84
N GLY A 139 -5.74 -6.51 -13.03
CA GLY A 139 -5.93 -7.86 -13.53
C GLY A 139 -7.28 -8.04 -14.22
N GLN A 140 -8.31 -7.47 -13.64
CA GLN A 140 -9.65 -7.51 -14.22
C GLN A 140 -9.72 -6.75 -15.54
N GLU A 141 -9.09 -5.60 -15.62
CA GLU A 141 -9.02 -4.82 -16.85
C GLU A 141 -8.33 -5.62 -17.95
N SER A 142 -7.25 -6.28 -17.62
CA SER A 142 -6.54 -7.13 -18.57
C SER A 142 -7.39 -8.28 -19.05
N ALA A 143 -8.18 -8.87 -18.18
CA ALA A 143 -9.07 -9.97 -18.53
C ALA A 143 -10.20 -9.53 -19.43
N ILE A 144 -10.67 -8.31 -19.27
CA ILE A 144 -11.74 -7.75 -20.08
C ILE A 144 -11.21 -7.34 -21.45
N ALA A 145 -10.03 -6.82 -21.48
CA ALA A 145 -9.40 -6.37 -22.70
C ALA A 145 -8.95 -7.54 -23.56
#